data_5dd18497ed25bc04be0be06d5e715eb6
#
_entry.id   5dd18497ed25bc04be0be06d5e715eb6
#
_cell.length_a   1.000
_cell.length_b   1.000
_cell.length_c   1.000
_cell.angle_alpha   90.00
_cell.angle_beta   90.00
_cell.angle_gamma   90.00
#
_symmetry.space_group_name_H-M   'P 1'
#
loop_
_entity.id
_entity.type
_entity.pdbx_description
1 polymer ?
#
loop_
_entity_poly.entity_id
_entity_poly.type
_entity_poly.pdbx_seq_one_letter_code
_entity_poly.pdbx_strand_id
1 'polypeptide(L)'
;MKFSHTEENRDGQHLDVLTDEENGVRIVVSRRGAELISIERINETGNWIGFLYRDGDLSVPEQGWANHATVMGYYLHRLKNGRSLYRGHEIKGGNHGFLRSKTWHLVESSTEGSGASLKYQITPDDFSATEYPLKVSVDLTYQIDADSVGVLFEFRNHEPELTAHLSFGLHPGFGATSFESFHLQMPRGLYRRYFSPGNFLSGETRELEFRGGEMPFSKNELPGSIILELVNIPRPQFSFVDPESGRWVVMNLAGVPYVTLWSDGGPFLCIEPCWGLTDAHEQRPFEKKQGIQIIPPGCELSGSFSMTPQFASCD
;
A
#
# COMPACT_ATOMS: atom_id res chain seq x y z
N MET A 1 10.72 6.14 27.97
CA MET A 1 9.96 6.99 27.03
C MET A 1 8.96 6.07 26.34
N LYS A 2 7.76 6.52 26.06
CA LYS A 2 6.72 5.70 25.42
C LYS A 2 7.07 5.39 23.97
N PHE A 3 7.60 6.38 23.26
CA PHE A 3 7.97 6.28 21.84
C PHE A 3 9.45 6.53 21.64
N SER A 4 10.03 5.85 20.65
CA SER A 4 11.41 6.08 20.21
C SER A 4 11.52 6.02 18.69
N HIS A 5 12.42 6.84 18.14
CA HIS A 5 12.85 6.80 16.75
C HIS A 5 14.37 6.59 16.72
N THR A 6 14.83 5.60 15.95
CA THR A 6 16.26 5.35 15.71
C THR A 6 16.52 5.15 14.23
N GLU A 7 17.70 5.51 13.79
CA GLU A 7 18.17 5.31 12.42
C GLU A 7 19.17 4.16 12.38
N GLU A 8 19.06 3.31 11.35
CA GLU A 8 19.95 2.18 11.11
C GLU A 8 20.48 2.22 9.68
N ASN A 9 21.66 1.61 9.47
CA ASN A 9 22.12 1.26 8.13
C ASN A 9 22.30 -0.26 8.07
N ARG A 10 21.45 -0.92 7.26
CA ARG A 10 21.43 -2.36 7.12
C ARG A 10 21.48 -2.71 5.63
N ASP A 11 22.45 -3.53 5.22
CA ASP A 11 22.66 -3.94 3.83
C ASP A 11 22.74 -2.77 2.83
N GLY A 12 23.33 -1.63 3.28
CA GLY A 12 23.46 -0.41 2.48
C GLY A 12 22.19 0.39 2.32
N GLN A 13 21.12 0.05 3.04
CA GLN A 13 19.86 0.81 3.09
C GLN A 13 19.78 1.60 4.39
N HIS A 14 19.33 2.85 4.27
CA HIS A 14 19.04 3.72 5.41
C HIS A 14 17.61 3.44 5.88
N LEU A 15 17.50 2.99 7.13
CA LEU A 15 16.25 2.57 7.76
C LEU A 15 15.92 3.48 8.92
N ASP A 16 14.65 3.79 9.06
CA ASP A 16 14.07 4.47 10.22
C ASP A 16 13.23 3.46 11.01
N VAL A 17 13.51 3.31 12.30
CA VAL A 17 12.79 2.43 13.23
C VAL A 17 11.96 3.28 14.17
N LEU A 18 10.66 3.12 14.15
CA LEU A 18 9.73 3.78 15.06
C LEU A 18 9.09 2.75 15.98
N THR A 19 9.17 2.97 17.30
CA THR A 19 8.71 2.00 18.30
C THR A 19 7.78 2.66 19.32
N ASP A 20 6.66 2.01 19.62
CA ASP A 20 5.85 2.21 20.81
C ASP A 20 6.16 1.10 21.83
N GLU A 21 6.94 1.43 22.83
CA GLU A 21 7.36 0.49 23.88
C GLU A 21 6.21 0.09 24.81
N GLU A 22 5.22 0.94 24.96
CA GLU A 22 4.09 0.69 25.87
C GLU A 22 3.09 -0.30 25.26
N ASN A 23 2.76 -0.13 23.97
CA ASN A 23 1.83 -1.01 23.27
C ASN A 23 2.55 -2.15 22.54
N GLY A 24 3.88 -2.17 22.54
CA GLY A 24 4.69 -3.21 21.91
C GLY A 24 4.47 -3.27 20.41
N VAL A 25 4.43 -2.13 19.72
CA VAL A 25 4.33 -2.02 18.25
C VAL A 25 5.56 -1.32 17.70
N ARG A 26 6.13 -1.86 16.63
CA ARG A 26 7.28 -1.30 15.93
C ARG A 26 7.11 -1.38 14.43
N ILE A 27 7.57 -0.35 13.74
CA ILE A 27 7.69 -0.33 12.28
C ILE A 27 9.11 -0.01 11.87
N VAL A 28 9.52 -0.55 10.72
CA VAL A 28 10.80 -0.23 10.08
C VAL A 28 10.52 0.23 8.65
N VAL A 29 11.03 1.40 8.29
CA VAL A 29 10.82 2.02 6.99
C VAL A 29 12.16 2.25 6.31
N SER A 30 12.31 1.77 5.08
CA SER A 30 13.46 2.09 4.23
C SER A 30 13.26 3.45 3.56
N ARG A 31 14.24 4.35 3.62
CA ARG A 31 14.19 5.61 2.85
C ARG A 31 14.19 5.39 1.34
N ARG A 32 14.61 4.22 0.87
CA ARG A 32 14.43 3.82 -0.52
C ARG A 32 12.99 3.38 -0.74
N GLY A 33 12.25 4.16 -1.51
CA GLY A 33 10.84 3.94 -1.80
C GLY A 33 9.89 4.32 -0.66
N ALA A 34 10.39 4.80 0.48
CA ALA A 34 9.67 4.87 1.74
C ALA A 34 8.95 3.55 2.06
N GLU A 35 9.58 2.41 1.68
CA GLU A 35 8.98 1.10 1.83
C GLU A 35 8.88 0.71 3.30
N LEU A 36 7.69 0.37 3.75
CA LEU A 36 7.47 -0.22 5.06
C LEU A 36 7.91 -1.68 4.99
N ILE A 37 9.11 -1.98 5.54
CA ILE A 37 9.74 -3.29 5.43
C ILE A 37 9.42 -4.21 6.60
N SER A 38 8.92 -3.65 7.71
CA SER A 38 8.53 -4.42 8.89
C SER A 38 7.35 -3.77 9.59
N ILE A 39 6.42 -4.60 10.05
CA ILE A 39 5.41 -4.30 11.07
C ILE A 39 5.53 -5.39 12.10
N GLU A 40 5.91 -5.04 13.32
CA GLU A 40 6.15 -6.00 14.38
C GLU A 40 5.30 -5.68 15.60
N ARG A 41 4.94 -6.73 16.33
CA ARG A 41 4.31 -6.64 17.64
C ARG A 41 4.95 -7.60 18.63
N ILE A 42 5.07 -7.19 19.89
CA ILE A 42 5.53 -8.05 20.97
C ILE A 42 4.45 -9.09 21.30
N ASN A 43 4.86 -10.35 21.32
CA ASN A 43 4.01 -11.45 21.76
C ASN A 43 4.05 -11.63 23.30
N GLU A 44 3.27 -12.56 23.84
CA GLU A 44 3.19 -12.88 25.27
C GLU A 44 4.53 -13.32 25.89
N THR A 45 5.46 -13.82 25.10
CA THR A 45 6.81 -14.22 25.56
C THR A 45 7.83 -13.09 25.47
N GLY A 46 7.42 -11.87 25.06
CA GLY A 46 8.29 -10.69 24.97
C GLY A 46 9.12 -10.64 23.68
N ASN A 47 8.84 -11.46 22.69
CA ASN A 47 9.53 -11.44 21.41
C ASN A 47 8.80 -10.56 20.38
N TRP A 48 9.56 -9.80 19.60
CA TRP A 48 9.06 -9.09 18.44
C TRP A 48 8.73 -10.08 17.32
N ILE A 49 7.50 -10.04 16.80
CA ILE A 49 7.01 -10.92 15.74
C ILE A 49 6.57 -10.07 14.57
N GLY A 50 7.09 -10.37 13.38
CA GLY A 50 6.76 -9.70 12.13
C GLY A 50 5.44 -10.17 11.53
N PHE A 51 4.77 -9.26 10.83
CA PHE A 51 3.47 -9.48 10.17
C PHE A 51 3.54 -9.36 8.65
N LEU A 52 4.57 -8.70 8.13
CA LEU A 52 4.76 -8.63 6.68
C LEU A 52 5.41 -9.91 6.15
N TYR A 53 5.22 -10.18 4.87
CA TYR A 53 5.96 -11.23 4.17
C TYR A 53 7.43 -10.85 4.10
N ARG A 54 8.32 -11.81 4.46
CA ARG A 54 9.77 -11.60 4.59
C ARG A 54 10.16 -10.45 5.56
N ASP A 55 9.34 -10.17 6.53
CA ASP A 55 9.43 -9.05 7.46
C ASP A 55 10.87 -8.70 7.86
N GLY A 56 11.32 -7.50 7.50
CA GLY A 56 12.68 -7.01 7.77
C GLY A 56 13.81 -7.65 6.95
N ASP A 57 13.58 -8.64 6.08
CA ASP A 57 14.59 -9.27 5.24
C ASP A 57 14.84 -8.48 3.95
N LEU A 58 15.97 -7.78 3.86
CA LEU A 58 16.36 -6.94 2.73
C LEU A 58 17.03 -7.71 1.59
N SER A 59 17.28 -9.01 1.73
CA SER A 59 17.88 -9.80 0.67
C SER A 59 16.97 -9.88 -0.56
N VAL A 60 17.54 -10.08 -1.73
CA VAL A 60 16.77 -10.36 -2.94
C VAL A 60 16.60 -11.88 -3.07
N PRO A 61 15.37 -12.41 -3.00
CA PRO A 61 15.16 -13.85 -3.14
C PRO A 61 15.46 -14.31 -4.57
N GLU A 62 15.93 -15.53 -4.73
CA GLU A 62 16.13 -16.13 -6.06
C GLU A 62 14.82 -16.30 -6.83
N GLN A 63 13.71 -16.51 -6.14
CA GLN A 63 12.38 -16.66 -6.70
C GLN A 63 11.34 -16.02 -5.80
N GLY A 64 10.20 -15.59 -6.39
CA GLY A 64 9.08 -15.02 -5.68
C GLY A 64 9.16 -13.51 -5.50
N TRP A 65 8.24 -13.00 -4.73
CA TRP A 65 8.09 -11.57 -4.50
C TRP A 65 9.13 -11.03 -3.48
N ALA A 66 9.84 -9.98 -3.87
CA ALA A 66 10.99 -9.46 -3.13
C ALA A 66 10.68 -8.28 -2.19
N ASN A 67 9.43 -7.76 -2.19
CA ASN A 67 9.08 -6.56 -1.41
C ASN A 67 8.25 -6.92 -0.17
N HIS A 68 7.89 -5.90 0.61
CA HIS A 68 7.17 -6.01 1.89
C HIS A 68 5.86 -5.22 1.86
N ALA A 69 5.95 -3.87 1.84
CA ALA A 69 4.82 -2.98 1.65
C ALA A 69 5.23 -1.79 0.78
N THR A 70 5.31 -2.03 -0.52
CA THR A 70 5.82 -1.08 -1.51
C THR A 70 4.88 0.10 -1.70
N VAL A 71 5.42 1.32 -1.71
CA VAL A 71 4.71 2.54 -2.10
C VAL A 71 4.48 2.56 -3.61
N MET A 72 3.26 2.82 -4.03
CA MET A 72 2.87 2.89 -5.44
C MET A 72 2.47 4.33 -5.82
N GLY A 73 2.91 4.84 -6.95
CA GLY A 73 2.53 6.17 -7.50
C GLY A 73 3.56 6.72 -8.51
N TYR A 74 3.20 7.68 -9.34
CA TYR A 74 1.90 8.35 -9.53
C TYR A 74 0.97 7.58 -10.47
N TYR A 75 1.28 6.35 -10.77
CA TYR A 75 0.40 5.40 -11.46
C TYR A 75 0.51 4.02 -10.80
N LEU A 76 -0.59 3.27 -10.85
CA LEU A 76 -0.72 1.98 -10.19
C LEU A 76 -0.54 0.82 -11.17
N HIS A 77 -0.06 -0.30 -10.64
CA HIS A 77 0.12 -1.56 -11.33
C HIS A 77 0.94 -1.39 -12.62
N ARG A 78 0.31 -1.33 -13.79
CA ARG A 78 1.02 -1.26 -15.07
C ARG A 78 0.50 -0.15 -15.98
N LEU A 79 1.43 0.56 -16.63
CA LEU A 79 1.15 1.27 -17.86
C LEU A 79 1.28 0.28 -19.03
N LYS A 80 0.33 0.29 -19.96
CA LYS A 80 0.40 -0.59 -21.15
C LYS A 80 1.64 -0.25 -21.96
N ASN A 81 2.41 -1.29 -22.32
CA ASN A 81 3.70 -1.14 -23.00
C ASN A 81 4.73 -0.27 -22.24
N GLY A 82 4.59 -0.13 -20.91
CA GLY A 82 5.47 0.68 -20.06
C GLY A 82 5.39 2.18 -20.31
N ARG A 83 4.35 2.70 -20.96
CA ARG A 83 4.22 4.11 -21.31
C ARG A 83 2.76 4.57 -21.44
N SER A 84 2.56 5.87 -21.34
CA SER A 84 1.27 6.52 -21.62
C SER A 84 1.50 7.94 -22.17
N LEU A 85 0.47 8.54 -22.75
CA LEU A 85 0.48 9.97 -23.08
C LEU A 85 -0.26 10.74 -22.00
N TYR A 86 0.39 11.75 -21.46
CA TYR A 86 -0.20 12.68 -20.51
C TYR A 86 -0.09 14.11 -21.03
N ARG A 87 -1.22 14.72 -21.38
CA ARG A 87 -1.28 16.07 -21.98
C ARG A 87 -0.32 16.23 -23.18
N GLY A 88 -0.16 15.21 -24.00
CA GLY A 88 0.76 15.21 -25.14
C GLY A 88 2.21 14.87 -24.83
N HIS A 89 2.60 14.74 -23.55
CA HIS A 89 3.92 14.26 -23.11
C HIS A 89 3.92 12.75 -22.94
N GLU A 90 4.95 12.07 -23.46
CA GLU A 90 5.14 10.66 -23.19
C GLU A 90 5.69 10.48 -21.77
N ILE A 91 4.97 9.73 -20.93
CA ILE A 91 5.46 9.25 -19.63
C ILE A 91 5.81 7.76 -19.74
N LYS A 92 6.87 7.37 -19.03
CA LYS A 92 7.42 6.01 -19.02
C LYS A 92 7.56 5.50 -17.59
N GLY A 93 7.29 4.22 -17.39
CA GLY A 93 7.50 3.62 -16.10
C GLY A 93 7.24 2.14 -16.05
N GLY A 94 7.81 1.53 -15.04
CA GLY A 94 7.64 0.12 -14.70
C GLY A 94 6.36 -0.13 -13.91
N ASN A 95 6.35 -1.26 -13.20
CA ASN A 95 5.26 -1.60 -12.30
C ASN A 95 5.16 -0.60 -11.13
N HIS A 96 3.96 -0.21 -10.77
CA HIS A 96 3.61 0.57 -9.59
C HIS A 96 4.20 1.99 -9.54
N GLY A 97 4.53 2.56 -10.72
CA GLY A 97 5.07 3.90 -10.80
C GLY A 97 6.54 4.00 -10.37
N PHE A 98 6.96 5.21 -10.09
CA PHE A 98 8.36 5.53 -9.83
C PHE A 98 8.68 5.78 -8.35
N LEU A 99 7.68 6.05 -7.50
CA LEU A 99 7.90 6.39 -6.08
C LEU A 99 8.71 5.33 -5.33
N ARG A 100 8.46 4.05 -5.62
CA ARG A 100 9.13 2.90 -5.02
C ARG A 100 10.66 2.82 -5.29
N SER A 101 11.14 3.53 -6.31
CA SER A 101 12.56 3.53 -6.69
C SER A 101 13.31 4.78 -6.24
N LYS A 102 12.60 5.76 -5.69
CA LYS A 102 13.20 7.03 -5.23
C LYS A 102 13.76 6.91 -3.82
N THR A 103 14.75 7.72 -3.51
CA THR A 103 15.15 7.96 -2.13
C THR A 103 14.26 9.07 -1.57
N TRP A 104 13.52 8.78 -0.54
CA TRP A 104 12.64 9.73 0.12
C TRP A 104 13.38 10.49 1.20
N HIS A 105 13.02 11.77 1.37
CA HIS A 105 13.56 12.63 2.40
C HIS A 105 12.73 12.51 3.67
N LEU A 106 13.31 12.07 4.79
CA LEU A 106 12.65 12.18 6.09
C LEU A 106 12.62 13.66 6.48
N VAL A 107 11.44 14.27 6.48
CA VAL A 107 11.26 15.71 6.74
C VAL A 107 10.76 16.01 8.15
N GLU A 108 10.15 15.03 8.80
CA GLU A 108 9.65 15.17 10.16
C GLU A 108 9.66 13.81 10.89
N SER A 109 10.02 13.83 12.15
CA SER A 109 9.91 12.71 13.08
C SER A 109 9.36 13.21 14.39
N SER A 110 8.28 12.64 14.87
CA SER A 110 7.65 12.98 16.14
C SER A 110 7.51 11.75 17.03
N THR A 111 7.95 11.90 18.29
CA THR A 111 7.82 10.87 19.35
C THR A 111 7.13 11.45 20.59
N GLU A 112 6.44 12.57 20.45
CA GLU A 112 5.77 13.29 21.52
C GLU A 112 4.25 13.18 21.41
N GLY A 113 3.55 13.23 22.55
CA GLY A 113 2.09 13.18 22.60
C GLY A 113 1.51 11.77 22.70
N SER A 114 0.37 11.51 22.06
CA SER A 114 -0.37 10.24 22.14
C SER A 114 0.06 9.23 21.08
N GLY A 115 0.84 9.66 20.07
CA GLY A 115 1.33 8.82 18.98
C GLY A 115 2.72 9.22 18.52
N ALA A 116 3.32 8.41 17.66
CA ALA A 116 4.60 8.71 17.03
C ALA A 116 4.47 8.65 15.51
N SER A 117 5.27 9.45 14.77
CA SER A 117 5.18 9.48 13.33
C SER A 117 6.52 9.75 12.64
N LEU A 118 6.62 9.29 11.40
CA LEU A 118 7.69 9.58 10.45
C LEU A 118 7.05 10.12 9.18
N LYS A 119 7.43 11.33 8.74
CA LYS A 119 6.97 11.96 7.51
C LYS A 119 8.08 12.00 6.48
N TYR A 120 7.82 11.40 5.33
CA TYR A 120 8.72 11.36 4.18
C TYR A 120 8.17 12.20 3.04
N GLN A 121 9.05 12.80 2.23
CA GLN A 121 8.66 13.67 1.15
C GLN A 121 9.39 13.33 -0.17
N ILE A 122 8.67 13.45 -1.28
CA ILE A 122 9.18 13.57 -2.64
C ILE A 122 8.67 14.88 -3.23
N THR A 123 9.57 15.66 -3.81
CA THR A 123 9.29 16.92 -4.48
C THR A 123 9.41 16.79 -6.00
N PRO A 124 8.97 17.78 -6.80
CA PRO A 124 9.18 17.77 -8.25
C PRO A 124 10.64 17.71 -8.71
N ASP A 125 11.60 18.01 -7.84
CA ASP A 125 13.03 17.95 -8.15
C ASP A 125 13.59 16.51 -8.08
N ASP A 126 12.84 15.57 -7.49
CA ASP A 126 13.26 14.19 -7.29
C ASP A 126 12.90 13.26 -8.47
N PHE A 127 12.17 13.75 -9.46
CA PHE A 127 11.75 12.97 -10.62
C PHE A 127 11.81 13.75 -11.92
N SER A 128 11.89 13.05 -13.04
CA SER A 128 11.98 13.64 -14.37
C SER A 128 10.61 13.85 -15.01
N ALA A 129 10.52 14.76 -16.01
CA ALA A 129 9.32 14.97 -16.78
C ALA A 129 8.86 13.73 -17.58
N THR A 130 9.76 12.77 -17.84
CA THR A 130 9.41 11.47 -18.45
C THR A 130 8.80 10.49 -17.46
N GLU A 131 9.00 10.69 -16.16
CA GLU A 131 8.28 9.96 -15.11
C GLU A 131 6.93 10.62 -14.83
N TYR A 132 6.93 11.96 -14.67
CA TYR A 132 5.71 12.74 -14.50
C TYR A 132 5.94 14.22 -14.86
N PRO A 133 5.17 14.80 -15.79
CA PRO A 133 5.50 16.13 -16.37
C PRO A 133 4.99 17.33 -15.58
N LEU A 134 4.22 17.16 -14.52
CA LEU A 134 3.68 18.26 -13.70
C LEU A 134 4.37 18.33 -12.34
N LYS A 135 4.36 19.53 -11.76
CA LYS A 135 4.94 19.82 -10.45
C LYS A 135 3.98 19.40 -9.33
N VAL A 136 4.06 18.14 -8.91
CA VAL A 136 3.29 17.59 -7.79
C VAL A 136 4.24 17.02 -6.76
N SER A 137 4.13 17.43 -5.51
CA SER A 137 4.84 16.81 -4.39
C SER A 137 3.95 15.78 -3.69
N VAL A 138 4.57 14.88 -2.94
CA VAL A 138 3.89 13.95 -2.06
C VAL A 138 4.60 13.86 -0.72
N ASP A 139 3.82 13.95 0.35
CA ASP A 139 4.19 13.57 1.70
C ASP A 139 3.58 12.21 2.02
N LEU A 140 4.35 11.34 2.64
CA LEU A 140 3.89 10.04 3.15
C LEU A 140 4.23 9.97 4.64
N THR A 141 3.19 9.86 5.45
CA THR A 141 3.33 9.73 6.90
C THR A 141 2.98 8.32 7.35
N TYR A 142 3.90 7.67 8.07
CA TYR A 142 3.63 6.50 8.88
C TYR A 142 3.47 6.94 10.33
N GLN A 143 2.43 6.45 10.99
CA GLN A 143 2.11 6.82 12.38
C GLN A 143 1.82 5.56 13.20
N ILE A 144 2.32 5.50 14.42
CA ILE A 144 1.86 4.53 15.43
C ILE A 144 0.97 5.29 16.42
N ASP A 145 -0.28 4.83 16.53
CA ASP A 145 -1.26 5.32 17.51
C ASP A 145 -1.90 4.12 18.21
N ALA A 146 -1.65 3.99 19.50
CA ALA A 146 -1.95 2.79 20.28
C ALA A 146 -1.34 1.53 19.63
N ASP A 147 -2.17 0.59 19.16
CA ASP A 147 -1.74 -0.66 18.52
C ASP A 147 -1.87 -0.63 16.98
N SER A 148 -2.16 0.54 16.41
CA SER A 148 -2.43 0.71 14.97
C SER A 148 -1.30 1.45 14.27
N VAL A 149 -0.98 1.01 13.06
CA VAL A 149 -0.07 1.65 12.10
C VAL A 149 -0.90 2.39 11.06
N GLY A 150 -0.94 3.72 11.15
CA GLY A 150 -1.58 4.60 10.19
C GLY A 150 -0.67 4.92 9.01
N VAL A 151 -1.26 5.07 7.84
CA VAL A 151 -0.60 5.49 6.59
C VAL A 151 -1.40 6.64 6.00
N LEU A 152 -0.74 7.79 5.76
CA LEU A 152 -1.34 8.98 5.18
C LEU A 152 -0.51 9.46 4.01
N PHE A 153 -1.13 9.55 2.84
CA PHE A 153 -0.62 10.20 1.64
C PHE A 153 -1.21 11.60 1.52
N GLU A 154 -0.37 12.60 1.25
CA GLU A 154 -0.77 13.99 1.00
C GLU A 154 -0.08 14.48 -0.26
N PHE A 155 -0.83 14.67 -1.34
CA PHE A 155 -0.34 15.19 -2.62
C PHE A 155 -0.68 16.68 -2.75
N ARG A 156 0.26 17.47 -3.25
CA ARG A 156 0.04 18.88 -3.55
C ARG A 156 0.40 19.20 -4.99
N ASN A 157 -0.56 19.74 -5.71
CA ASN A 157 -0.35 20.26 -7.07
C ASN A 157 0.19 21.69 -7.01
N HIS A 158 1.44 21.90 -7.44
CA HIS A 158 2.09 23.22 -7.47
C HIS A 158 1.90 23.95 -8.80
N GLU A 159 1.20 23.35 -9.76
CA GLU A 159 0.90 24.01 -11.03
C GLU A 159 -0.10 25.15 -10.82
N PRO A 160 0.13 26.34 -11.43
CA PRO A 160 -0.77 27.47 -11.27
C PRO A 160 -2.08 27.34 -12.05
N GLU A 161 -2.07 26.59 -13.16
CA GLU A 161 -3.21 26.50 -14.09
C GLU A 161 -3.56 25.06 -14.50
N LEU A 162 -2.67 24.09 -14.27
CA LEU A 162 -2.84 22.74 -14.76
C LEU A 162 -3.38 21.81 -13.67
N THR A 163 -4.47 21.14 -13.96
CA THR A 163 -4.99 20.05 -13.14
C THR A 163 -4.09 18.83 -13.24
N ALA A 164 -3.65 18.31 -12.13
CA ALA A 164 -2.87 17.05 -12.04
C ALA A 164 -3.78 15.83 -11.97
N HIS A 165 -3.29 14.71 -12.51
CA HIS A 165 -3.97 13.43 -12.52
C HIS A 165 -2.97 12.38 -12.07
N LEU A 166 -3.31 11.57 -11.08
CA LEU A 166 -2.43 10.52 -10.58
C LEU A 166 -3.22 9.36 -9.96
N SER A 167 -2.53 8.29 -9.67
CA SER A 167 -3.04 7.16 -8.89
C SER A 167 -1.96 6.73 -7.89
N PHE A 168 -2.36 6.29 -6.70
CA PHE A 168 -1.43 5.93 -5.64
C PHE A 168 -2.00 4.84 -4.73
N GLY A 169 -1.16 4.27 -3.91
CA GLY A 169 -1.52 3.27 -2.92
C GLY A 169 -0.32 2.67 -2.22
N LEU A 170 -0.57 1.69 -1.38
CA LEU A 170 0.43 0.87 -0.74
C LEU A 170 0.17 -0.60 -1.06
N HIS A 171 1.24 -1.40 -1.13
CA HIS A 171 1.20 -2.82 -1.52
C HIS A 171 1.69 -3.71 -0.37
N PRO A 172 1.03 -3.72 0.81
CA PRO A 172 1.43 -4.55 1.92
C PRO A 172 1.14 -6.02 1.65
N GLY A 173 2.14 -6.87 1.80
CA GLY A 173 2.00 -8.32 1.75
C GLY A 173 2.09 -8.90 3.16
N PHE A 174 1.03 -9.53 3.65
CA PHE A 174 1.01 -10.14 4.98
C PHE A 174 1.46 -11.59 4.89
N GLY A 175 2.47 -11.93 5.71
CA GLY A 175 3.06 -13.25 5.73
C GLY A 175 2.21 -14.26 6.49
N ALA A 176 2.17 -15.50 6.00
CA ALA A 176 1.49 -16.64 6.60
C ALA A 176 2.43 -17.83 6.77
N THR A 177 1.97 -18.85 7.48
CA THR A 177 2.69 -20.12 7.64
C THR A 177 2.75 -20.88 6.31
N SER A 178 1.63 -20.94 5.60
CA SER A 178 1.51 -21.50 4.25
C SER A 178 0.44 -20.76 3.47
N PHE A 179 0.31 -21.03 2.16
CA PHE A 179 -0.79 -20.46 1.38
C PHE A 179 -2.15 -20.95 1.87
N GLU A 180 -2.23 -22.15 2.36
CA GLU A 180 -3.46 -22.80 2.82
C GLU A 180 -3.82 -22.43 4.27
N SER A 181 -2.90 -21.83 5.04
CA SER A 181 -3.14 -21.51 6.45
C SER A 181 -3.93 -20.20 6.65
N PHE A 182 -3.90 -19.28 5.68
CA PHE A 182 -4.54 -17.98 5.86
C PHE A 182 -5.88 -17.86 5.14
N HIS A 183 -6.71 -16.96 5.65
CA HIS A 183 -7.93 -16.52 4.99
C HIS A 183 -8.13 -15.01 5.13
N LEU A 184 -8.95 -14.44 4.25
CA LEU A 184 -9.33 -13.04 4.27
C LEU A 184 -10.79 -12.92 4.72
N GLN A 185 -11.02 -12.21 5.82
CA GLN A 185 -12.36 -11.81 6.22
C GLN A 185 -12.70 -10.44 5.66
N MET A 186 -13.84 -10.34 4.99
CA MET A 186 -14.33 -9.11 4.41
C MET A 186 -15.68 -8.71 5.03
N PRO A 187 -15.95 -7.41 5.19
CA PRO A 187 -17.20 -6.93 5.71
C PRO A 187 -18.36 -7.12 4.72
N ARG A 188 -19.58 -7.17 5.24
CA ARG A 188 -20.79 -7.12 4.44
C ARG A 188 -20.87 -5.80 3.67
N GLY A 189 -21.27 -5.88 2.39
CA GLY A 189 -21.51 -4.70 1.57
C GLY A 189 -21.60 -4.97 0.08
N LEU A 190 -21.67 -3.89 -0.70
CA LEU A 190 -21.68 -3.95 -2.16
C LEU A 190 -20.31 -3.61 -2.69
N TYR A 191 -19.74 -4.54 -3.46
CA TYR A 191 -18.45 -4.43 -4.15
C TYR A 191 -18.68 -4.46 -5.66
N ARG A 192 -17.74 -3.87 -6.41
CA ARG A 192 -17.64 -4.11 -7.85
C ARG A 192 -16.27 -4.70 -8.16
N ARG A 193 -16.27 -5.92 -8.69
CA ARG A 193 -15.06 -6.58 -9.16
C ARG A 193 -14.73 -6.10 -10.57
N TYR A 194 -13.47 -5.74 -10.79
CA TYR A 194 -12.88 -5.46 -12.10
C TYR A 194 -12.08 -6.66 -12.56
N PHE A 195 -12.21 -7.04 -13.85
CA PHE A 195 -11.43 -8.12 -14.43
C PHE A 195 -10.23 -7.56 -15.19
N SER A 196 -9.03 -8.11 -14.92
CA SER A 196 -7.75 -7.62 -15.44
C SER A 196 -6.87 -8.74 -16.00
N PRO A 197 -7.33 -9.51 -17.01
CA PRO A 197 -6.52 -10.55 -17.62
C PRO A 197 -5.21 -9.96 -18.17
N GLY A 198 -4.08 -10.61 -17.86
CA GLY A 198 -2.76 -10.11 -18.25
C GLY A 198 -2.37 -8.77 -17.57
N ASN A 199 -2.96 -8.46 -16.43
CA ASN A 199 -2.77 -7.25 -15.62
C ASN A 199 -3.32 -5.94 -16.23
N PHE A 200 -4.23 -6.01 -17.22
CA PHE A 200 -4.89 -4.85 -17.82
C PHE A 200 -6.41 -5.00 -17.75
N LEU A 201 -7.12 -3.92 -17.43
CA LEU A 201 -8.58 -3.95 -17.37
C LEU A 201 -9.18 -4.40 -18.71
N SER A 202 -10.07 -5.38 -18.65
CA SER A 202 -10.82 -5.85 -19.83
C SER A 202 -12.01 -4.95 -20.19
N GLY A 203 -12.42 -4.08 -19.29
CA GLY A 203 -13.69 -3.35 -19.36
C GLY A 203 -14.86 -4.11 -18.72
N GLU A 204 -14.69 -5.39 -18.43
CA GLU A 204 -15.71 -6.19 -17.74
C GLU A 204 -15.69 -5.89 -16.24
N THR A 205 -16.90 -5.75 -15.66
CA THR A 205 -17.09 -5.62 -14.22
C THR A 205 -18.26 -6.48 -13.74
N ARG A 206 -18.23 -6.83 -12.45
CA ARG A 206 -19.32 -7.57 -11.83
C ARG A 206 -19.62 -7.00 -10.43
N GLU A 207 -20.87 -6.69 -10.18
CA GLU A 207 -21.31 -6.35 -8.84
C GLU A 207 -21.42 -7.61 -7.97
N LEU A 208 -20.96 -7.49 -6.74
CA LEU A 208 -20.94 -8.54 -5.74
C LEU A 208 -21.58 -8.01 -4.46
N GLU A 209 -22.76 -8.50 -4.16
CA GLU A 209 -23.37 -8.30 -2.84
C GLU A 209 -22.82 -9.37 -1.90
N PHE A 210 -21.90 -8.95 -1.01
CA PHE A 210 -21.22 -9.84 -0.07
C PHE A 210 -21.90 -9.77 1.30
N ARG A 211 -22.13 -10.94 1.90
CA ARG A 211 -22.85 -11.03 3.20
C ARG A 211 -21.96 -10.86 4.41
N GLY A 212 -20.65 -10.74 4.19
CA GLY A 212 -19.61 -10.73 5.23
C GLY A 212 -19.08 -12.11 5.54
N GLY A 213 -17.88 -12.17 6.11
CA GLY A 213 -17.18 -13.40 6.46
C GLY A 213 -15.97 -13.66 5.57
N GLU A 214 -15.62 -14.92 5.41
CA GLU A 214 -14.45 -15.34 4.62
C GLU A 214 -14.70 -15.15 3.12
N MET A 215 -13.76 -14.47 2.45
CA MET A 215 -13.80 -14.29 1.00
C MET A 215 -13.24 -15.54 0.32
N PRO A 216 -14.02 -16.21 -0.56
CA PRO A 216 -13.50 -17.31 -1.34
C PRO A 216 -12.58 -16.82 -2.45
N PHE A 217 -11.37 -17.33 -2.51
CA PHE A 217 -10.43 -17.17 -3.62
C PHE A 217 -9.57 -18.43 -3.77
N SER A 218 -8.99 -18.62 -4.95
CA SER A 218 -8.08 -19.73 -5.20
C SER A 218 -6.66 -19.25 -5.44
N LYS A 219 -5.68 -20.12 -5.17
CA LYS A 219 -4.27 -19.88 -5.48
C LYS A 219 -4.03 -19.50 -6.94
N ASN A 220 -4.83 -20.04 -7.86
CA ASN A 220 -4.71 -19.75 -9.30
C ASN A 220 -5.29 -18.40 -9.71
N GLU A 221 -6.11 -17.78 -8.89
CA GLU A 221 -6.76 -16.48 -9.16
C GLU A 221 -5.89 -15.29 -8.77
N LEU A 222 -5.18 -15.40 -7.65
CA LEU A 222 -4.43 -14.30 -7.05
C LEU A 222 -3.29 -13.75 -7.94
N PRO A 223 -2.53 -14.57 -8.70
CA PRO A 223 -1.50 -14.03 -9.59
C PRO A 223 -2.06 -13.09 -10.69
N GLY A 224 -3.35 -13.23 -11.02
CA GLY A 224 -4.08 -12.36 -11.94
C GLY A 224 -4.70 -11.12 -11.28
N SER A 225 -4.55 -10.97 -9.98
CA SER A 225 -5.16 -9.95 -9.12
C SER A 225 -6.69 -10.00 -9.05
N ILE A 226 -7.22 -9.80 -7.85
CA ILE A 226 -8.65 -9.55 -7.62
C ILE A 226 -8.80 -8.08 -7.27
N ILE A 227 -9.39 -7.29 -8.15
CA ILE A 227 -9.57 -5.84 -7.96
C ILE A 227 -11.01 -5.57 -7.57
N LEU A 228 -11.22 -4.97 -6.41
CA LEU A 228 -12.51 -4.65 -5.82
C LEU A 228 -12.65 -3.14 -5.63
N GLU A 229 -13.72 -2.55 -6.13
CA GLU A 229 -14.20 -1.22 -5.73
C GLU A 229 -15.11 -1.37 -4.50
N LEU A 230 -14.89 -0.54 -3.50
CA LEU A 230 -15.69 -0.50 -2.28
C LEU A 230 -16.91 0.42 -2.49
N VAL A 231 -17.96 -0.08 -3.15
CA VAL A 231 -19.11 0.73 -3.63
C VAL A 231 -19.96 1.23 -2.46
N ASN A 232 -20.33 0.32 -1.56
CA ASN A 232 -21.10 0.64 -0.36
C ASN A 232 -20.76 -0.34 0.76
N ILE A 233 -19.74 0.00 1.54
CA ILE A 233 -19.24 -0.79 2.66
C ILE A 233 -19.34 0.05 3.94
N PRO A 234 -20.35 -0.17 4.78
CA PRO A 234 -20.58 0.68 5.98
C PRO A 234 -19.43 0.69 6.97
N ARG A 235 -18.69 -0.42 7.06
CA ARG A 235 -17.49 -0.58 7.90
C ARG A 235 -16.42 -1.31 7.10
N PRO A 236 -15.59 -0.59 6.36
CA PRO A 236 -14.60 -1.18 5.45
C PRO A 236 -13.39 -1.70 6.21
N GLN A 237 -13.59 -2.73 7.04
CA GLN A 237 -12.54 -3.43 7.77
C GLN A 237 -12.31 -4.81 7.15
N PHE A 238 -11.10 -5.00 6.61
CA PHE A 238 -10.65 -6.29 6.10
C PHE A 238 -9.72 -6.93 7.12
N SER A 239 -9.77 -8.24 7.29
CA SER A 239 -8.87 -8.93 8.21
C SER A 239 -8.16 -10.08 7.52
N PHE A 240 -6.83 -9.98 7.46
CA PHE A 240 -5.97 -11.11 7.16
C PHE A 240 -5.81 -11.94 8.43
N VAL A 241 -6.04 -13.25 8.34
CA VAL A 241 -5.98 -14.17 9.49
C VAL A 241 -5.17 -15.40 9.12
N ASP A 242 -4.13 -15.68 9.89
CA ASP A 242 -3.36 -16.93 9.83
C ASP A 242 -3.49 -17.69 11.17
N PRO A 243 -4.45 -18.60 11.30
CA PRO A 243 -4.69 -19.33 12.55
C PRO A 243 -3.52 -20.20 13.00
N GLU A 244 -2.69 -20.71 12.06
CA GLU A 244 -1.55 -21.57 12.41
C GLU A 244 -0.47 -20.80 13.16
N SER A 245 -0.20 -19.53 12.76
CA SER A 245 0.74 -18.67 13.49
C SER A 245 0.08 -17.82 14.58
N GLY A 246 -1.24 -17.81 14.66
CA GLY A 246 -2.00 -16.92 15.51
C GLY A 246 -1.95 -15.44 15.11
N ARG A 247 -1.43 -15.11 13.92
CA ARG A 247 -1.31 -13.71 13.44
C ARG A 247 -2.59 -13.24 12.78
N TRP A 248 -2.94 -12.01 13.10
CA TRP A 248 -4.13 -11.35 12.57
C TRP A 248 -3.79 -9.89 12.27
N VAL A 249 -4.17 -9.39 11.10
CA VAL A 249 -4.06 -7.96 10.76
C VAL A 249 -5.41 -7.42 10.37
N VAL A 250 -5.89 -6.41 11.10
CA VAL A 250 -7.11 -5.69 10.77
C VAL A 250 -6.74 -4.44 9.99
N MET A 251 -7.26 -4.28 8.78
CA MET A 251 -7.10 -3.08 7.96
C MET A 251 -8.38 -2.25 7.99
N ASN A 252 -8.28 -1.00 8.42
CA ASN A 252 -9.38 -0.03 8.29
C ASN A 252 -9.19 0.75 6.99
N LEU A 253 -10.10 0.55 6.04
CA LEU A 253 -10.04 1.08 4.68
C LEU A 253 -11.07 2.20 4.43
N ALA A 254 -11.42 2.95 5.47
CA ALA A 254 -12.36 4.08 5.34
C ALA A 254 -11.82 5.13 4.36
N GLY A 255 -12.58 5.44 3.31
CA GLY A 255 -12.18 6.37 2.25
C GLY A 255 -11.28 5.78 1.16
N VAL A 256 -10.89 4.51 1.26
CA VAL A 256 -10.18 3.78 0.19
C VAL A 256 -11.19 3.36 -0.88
N PRO A 257 -11.02 3.79 -2.16
CA PRO A 257 -11.99 3.45 -3.20
C PRO A 257 -11.81 2.02 -3.74
N TYR A 258 -10.57 1.53 -3.82
CA TYR A 258 -10.27 0.22 -4.40
C TYR A 258 -9.34 -0.60 -3.52
N VAL A 259 -9.51 -1.90 -3.55
CA VAL A 259 -8.59 -2.87 -2.93
C VAL A 259 -8.19 -3.89 -3.99
N THR A 260 -6.89 -4.13 -4.12
CA THR A 260 -6.36 -5.21 -4.93
C THR A 260 -5.85 -6.33 -4.02
N LEU A 261 -6.24 -7.56 -4.31
CA LEU A 261 -5.73 -8.76 -3.65
C LEU A 261 -4.79 -9.47 -4.61
N TRP A 262 -3.59 -9.79 -4.14
CA TRP A 262 -2.57 -10.45 -4.96
C TRP A 262 -1.66 -11.36 -4.14
N SER A 263 -1.22 -12.45 -4.76
CA SER A 263 -0.12 -13.30 -4.31
C SER A 263 0.45 -14.01 -5.54
N ASP A 264 1.74 -14.32 -5.53
CA ASP A 264 2.35 -15.18 -6.54
C ASP A 264 2.11 -16.69 -6.27
N GLY A 265 1.37 -16.99 -5.19
CA GLY A 265 1.09 -18.34 -4.71
C GLY A 265 2.03 -18.76 -3.58
N GLY A 266 2.90 -17.85 -3.10
CA GLY A 266 3.69 -18.02 -1.89
C GLY A 266 2.84 -17.89 -0.61
N PRO A 267 3.46 -18.04 0.58
CA PRO A 267 2.78 -18.00 1.87
C PRO A 267 2.49 -16.58 2.31
N PHE A 268 1.75 -15.81 1.51
CA PHE A 268 1.36 -14.44 1.79
C PHE A 268 0.15 -14.00 0.97
N LEU A 269 -0.51 -12.96 1.44
CA LEU A 269 -1.53 -12.22 0.70
C LEU A 269 -1.22 -10.73 0.73
N CYS A 270 -1.15 -10.09 -0.44
CA CYS A 270 -1.18 -8.64 -0.55
C CYS A 270 -2.63 -8.15 -0.50
N ILE A 271 -2.88 -7.15 0.35
CA ILE A 271 -4.14 -6.43 0.44
C ILE A 271 -3.81 -4.97 0.20
N GLU A 272 -4.01 -4.51 -1.01
CA GLU A 272 -3.50 -3.24 -1.49
C GLU A 272 -4.56 -2.14 -1.47
N PRO A 273 -4.54 -1.18 -0.54
CA PRO A 273 -5.34 0.04 -0.62
C PRO A 273 -4.90 0.88 -1.81
N CYS A 274 -5.83 1.18 -2.74
CA CYS A 274 -5.53 1.84 -3.99
C CYS A 274 -6.46 3.02 -4.26
N TRP A 275 -5.90 4.16 -4.67
CA TRP A 275 -6.60 5.30 -5.24
C TRP A 275 -6.33 5.35 -6.74
N GLY A 276 -6.91 4.39 -7.44
CA GLY A 276 -6.79 4.23 -8.88
C GLY A 276 -6.76 2.77 -9.31
N LEU A 277 -6.62 2.55 -10.61
CA LEU A 277 -6.64 1.24 -11.26
C LEU A 277 -5.48 1.10 -12.26
N THR A 278 -5.17 -0.14 -12.66
CA THR A 278 -4.24 -0.45 -13.75
C THR A 278 -4.73 0.13 -15.09
N ASP A 279 -3.88 0.14 -16.13
CA ASP A 279 -4.32 0.46 -17.49
C ASP A 279 -5.33 -0.56 -18.01
N ALA A 280 -6.07 -0.16 -19.05
CA ALA A 280 -6.96 -1.04 -19.78
C ALA A 280 -6.28 -1.65 -21.01
N HIS A 281 -6.82 -2.76 -21.54
CA HIS A 281 -6.42 -3.31 -22.83
C HIS A 281 -6.58 -2.29 -23.95
N GLU A 282 -7.64 -1.47 -23.92
CA GLU A 282 -7.78 -0.28 -24.74
C GLU A 282 -7.11 0.89 -24.04
N GLN A 283 -5.89 1.24 -24.48
CA GLN A 283 -5.11 2.31 -23.87
C GLN A 283 -5.76 3.67 -24.13
N ARG A 284 -5.87 4.47 -23.06
CA ARG A 284 -6.38 5.84 -23.08
C ARG A 284 -5.27 6.81 -22.68
N PRO A 285 -5.38 8.11 -23.01
CA PRO A 285 -4.53 9.13 -22.40
C PRO A 285 -4.53 9.01 -20.88
N PHE A 286 -3.39 9.33 -20.25
CA PHE A 286 -3.20 9.11 -18.82
C PHE A 286 -4.28 9.78 -17.97
N GLU A 287 -4.65 11.02 -18.30
CA GLU A 287 -5.71 11.79 -17.64
C GLU A 287 -7.13 11.24 -17.86
N LYS A 288 -7.28 10.23 -18.72
CA LYS A 288 -8.55 9.54 -19.01
C LYS A 288 -8.61 8.12 -18.45
N LYS A 289 -7.59 7.71 -17.69
CA LYS A 289 -7.58 6.39 -17.06
C LYS A 289 -8.75 6.26 -16.08
N GLN A 290 -9.28 5.05 -16.01
CA GLN A 290 -10.34 4.74 -15.06
C GLN A 290 -9.80 4.82 -13.62
N GLY A 291 -10.58 5.41 -12.72
CA GLY A 291 -10.22 5.55 -11.30
C GLY A 291 -9.12 6.57 -11.01
N ILE A 292 -8.63 7.32 -12.04
CA ILE A 292 -7.59 8.35 -11.84
C ILE A 292 -8.07 9.42 -10.85
N GLN A 293 -7.19 9.84 -9.95
CA GLN A 293 -7.44 10.93 -9.02
C GLN A 293 -7.10 12.28 -9.66
N ILE A 294 -7.81 13.31 -9.26
CA ILE A 294 -7.76 14.64 -9.88
C ILE A 294 -7.42 15.67 -8.80
N ILE A 295 -6.38 16.48 -9.03
CA ILE A 295 -5.96 17.55 -8.13
C ILE A 295 -5.96 18.88 -8.90
N PRO A 296 -6.92 19.79 -8.64
CA PRO A 296 -6.96 21.10 -9.26
C PRO A 296 -5.67 21.92 -9.01
N PRO A 297 -5.40 22.97 -9.77
CA PRO A 297 -4.27 23.87 -9.56
C PRO A 297 -4.21 24.40 -8.12
N GLY A 298 -3.04 24.32 -7.48
CA GLY A 298 -2.80 24.80 -6.12
C GLY A 298 -3.52 24.02 -5.01
N CYS A 299 -4.26 22.95 -5.35
CA CYS A 299 -5.01 22.14 -4.38
C CYS A 299 -4.21 20.95 -3.88
N GLU A 300 -4.78 20.30 -2.85
CA GLU A 300 -4.26 19.09 -2.22
C GLU A 300 -5.24 17.92 -2.36
N LEU A 301 -4.71 16.71 -2.26
CA LEU A 301 -5.46 15.46 -2.20
C LEU A 301 -4.83 14.58 -1.14
N SER A 302 -5.63 13.99 -0.27
CA SER A 302 -5.15 13.03 0.73
C SER A 302 -5.86 11.68 0.60
N GLY A 303 -5.17 10.64 1.06
CA GLY A 303 -5.73 9.31 1.21
C GLY A 303 -5.06 8.60 2.38
N SER A 304 -5.85 7.91 3.22
CA SER A 304 -5.34 7.26 4.42
C SER A 304 -6.03 5.93 4.69
N PHE A 305 -5.34 5.08 5.43
CA PHE A 305 -5.85 3.83 6.00
C PHE A 305 -5.01 3.44 7.21
N SER A 306 -5.40 2.39 7.93
CA SER A 306 -4.58 1.85 9.00
C SER A 306 -4.56 0.33 9.03
N MET A 307 -3.51 -0.21 9.68
CA MET A 307 -3.26 -1.63 9.88
C MET A 307 -3.03 -1.88 11.37
N THR A 308 -3.75 -2.81 11.96
CA THR A 308 -3.60 -3.19 13.37
C THR A 308 -3.13 -4.63 13.44
N PRO A 309 -1.83 -4.87 13.72
CA PRO A 309 -1.30 -6.20 13.92
C PRO A 309 -1.77 -6.75 15.28
N GLN A 310 -2.25 -7.99 15.31
CA GLN A 310 -2.79 -8.63 16.51
C GLN A 310 -2.39 -10.11 16.56
N PHE A 311 -2.44 -10.69 17.76
CA PHE A 311 -2.43 -12.13 17.96
C PHE A 311 -3.84 -12.60 18.34
N ALA A 312 -4.20 -13.80 17.90
CA ALA A 312 -5.41 -14.45 18.37
C ALA A 312 -5.32 -14.60 19.90
N SER A 313 -6.39 -14.23 20.60
CA SER A 313 -6.49 -14.52 22.03
C SER A 313 -6.51 -16.03 22.23
N CYS A 314 -5.66 -16.54 23.09
CA CYS A 314 -5.76 -17.91 23.59
C CYS A 314 -6.98 -17.96 24.54
N ASP A 315 -8.18 -18.26 23.99
CA ASP A 315 -9.33 -18.65 24.82
C ASP A 315 -9.29 -20.13 25.18
#